data_c776d6c387221c89e2c04be044054415
#
_entry.id   c776d6c387221c89e2c04be044054415
#
_cell.length_a   1.000
_cell.length_b   1.000
_cell.length_c   1.000
_cell.angle_alpha   90.00
_cell.angle_beta   90.00
_cell.angle_gamma   90.00
#
_symmetry.space_group_name_H-M   'P 1'
#
loop_
_entity.id
_entity.type
_entity.pdbx_description
1 polymer ?
#
loop_
_entity_poly.entity_id
_entity_poly.type
_entity_poly.pdbx_seq_one_letter_code
_entity_poly.pdbx_strand_id
1 'polypeptide(L)'
;MRTAHLMFAAAFMVGACTNQEHAPTPTPSPSSSAAAPSASSQALDASSASATPVAAPAPSAVEPPHDCPKDSTGPGSFVKPCEAKGRTRAMEVKWTKTGDNGPSFAVTNKMKLVILYGRISVYFYDKSGKQLDVQDDSSTPPKRRPYHTCSGSFFGGVMNPAEREVLNFSCVPKRVIPDGTATIEAEMQMVGFADSSGKKVDFYWRNTDLTPDVRPKGGIK
;
A
#
# COMPACT_ATOMS: atom_id res chain seq x y z
N MET A 1 -27.88 37.35 -39.66
CA MET A 1 -26.91 37.39 -38.55
C MET A 1 -25.77 36.45 -38.92
N ARG A 2 -24.54 36.98 -38.95
CA ARG A 2 -23.39 36.37 -39.65
C ARG A 2 -22.65 35.39 -38.75
N THR A 3 -22.51 34.15 -39.23
CA THR A 3 -21.70 33.09 -38.63
C THR A 3 -20.22 33.29 -39.02
N ALA A 4 -19.32 33.43 -38.06
CA ALA A 4 -17.89 33.47 -38.31
C ALA A 4 -17.29 32.09 -37.99
N HIS A 5 -16.74 31.44 -39.01
CA HIS A 5 -15.93 30.23 -38.87
C HIS A 5 -14.47 30.64 -38.67
N LEU A 6 -13.88 30.21 -37.56
CA LEU A 6 -12.46 30.31 -37.31
C LEU A 6 -11.83 28.92 -37.56
N MET A 7 -11.05 28.79 -38.62
CA MET A 7 -10.18 27.64 -38.89
C MET A 7 -8.88 27.84 -38.15
N PHE A 8 -8.50 26.90 -37.28
CA PHE A 8 -7.14 26.80 -36.73
C PHE A 8 -6.38 25.69 -37.45
N ALA A 9 -5.31 26.07 -38.14
CA ALA A 9 -4.36 25.15 -38.76
C ALA A 9 -3.41 24.58 -37.71
N ALA A 10 -3.32 23.24 -37.65
CA ALA A 10 -2.35 22.55 -36.83
C ALA A 10 -1.05 22.30 -37.62
N ALA A 11 0.06 22.85 -37.15
CA ALA A 11 1.39 22.57 -37.67
C ALA A 11 1.95 21.29 -37.02
N PHE A 12 2.24 20.28 -37.84
CA PHE A 12 2.97 19.06 -37.44
C PHE A 12 4.48 19.37 -37.39
N MET A 13 5.07 19.23 -36.21
CA MET A 13 6.53 19.13 -36.04
C MET A 13 6.90 17.67 -35.89
N VAL A 14 7.59 17.15 -36.90
CA VAL A 14 8.23 15.82 -36.91
C VAL A 14 9.58 15.97 -36.20
N GLY A 15 9.70 15.46 -34.98
CA GLY A 15 10.94 15.33 -34.25
C GLY A 15 11.51 13.92 -34.41
N ALA A 16 12.62 13.81 -35.15
CA ALA A 16 13.41 12.56 -35.28
C ALA A 16 14.19 12.34 -33.98
N CYS A 17 13.89 11.25 -33.26
CA CYS A 17 14.74 10.77 -32.17
C CYS A 17 15.67 9.68 -32.69
N THR A 18 16.97 9.96 -32.65
CA THR A 18 18.08 9.06 -32.93
C THR A 18 18.16 7.98 -31.85
N ASN A 19 18.19 6.72 -32.33
CA ASN A 19 18.52 5.53 -31.54
C ASN A 19 19.97 5.63 -31.05
N GLN A 20 20.17 5.64 -29.75
CA GLN A 20 21.47 5.43 -29.12
C GLN A 20 21.54 3.96 -28.65
N GLU A 21 22.24 3.17 -29.41
CA GLU A 21 22.58 1.78 -29.15
C GLU A 21 23.55 1.70 -27.98
N HIS A 22 23.13 1.13 -26.85
CA HIS A 22 24.00 0.85 -25.70
C HIS A 22 24.56 -0.55 -25.81
N ALA A 23 25.89 -0.63 -25.95
CA ALA A 23 26.69 -1.86 -25.96
C ALA A 23 26.54 -2.64 -24.63
N PRO A 24 26.59 -3.99 -24.67
CA PRO A 24 26.50 -4.81 -23.48
C PRO A 24 27.80 -4.82 -22.68
N THR A 25 27.71 -4.55 -21.40
CA THR A 25 28.80 -4.65 -20.42
C THR A 25 29.06 -6.13 -20.09
N PRO A 26 30.34 -6.57 -20.00
CA PRO A 26 30.66 -7.97 -19.75
C PRO A 26 30.44 -8.37 -18.29
N THR A 27 29.83 -9.55 -18.12
CA THR A 27 29.60 -10.27 -16.87
C THR A 27 30.93 -10.76 -16.28
N PRO A 28 31.22 -10.59 -14.99
CA PRO A 28 32.33 -11.29 -14.34
C PRO A 28 31.93 -12.73 -13.97
N SER A 29 32.74 -13.69 -14.41
CA SER A 29 32.70 -15.11 -14.05
C SER A 29 32.92 -15.34 -12.53
N PRO A 30 32.26 -16.33 -11.93
CA PRO A 30 32.57 -16.76 -10.58
C PRO A 30 33.79 -17.68 -10.57
N SER A 31 34.79 -17.29 -9.79
CA SER A 31 35.98 -18.10 -9.48
C SER A 31 35.64 -19.18 -8.47
N SER A 32 35.79 -20.42 -8.91
CA SER A 32 35.69 -21.62 -8.10
C SER A 32 36.95 -21.75 -7.25
N SER A 33 36.84 -21.96 -5.94
CA SER A 33 37.91 -22.50 -5.12
C SER A 33 37.36 -23.48 -4.09
N ALA A 34 37.61 -24.74 -4.39
CA ALA A 34 37.42 -25.86 -3.50
C ALA A 34 38.64 -25.97 -2.55
N ALA A 35 38.40 -26.20 -1.27
CA ALA A 35 39.30 -26.93 -0.40
C ALA A 35 38.56 -27.42 0.86
N ALA A 36 38.36 -28.70 0.97
CA ALA A 36 38.37 -29.47 2.21
C ALA A 36 39.78 -30.08 2.32
N PRO A 37 40.29 -30.61 3.43
CA PRO A 37 39.61 -31.30 4.52
C PRO A 37 40.24 -31.04 5.92
N SER A 38 39.66 -31.50 7.01
CA SER A 38 40.34 -32.43 7.94
C SER A 38 39.49 -32.66 9.18
N ALA A 39 39.22 -33.92 9.38
CA ALA A 39 38.71 -34.46 10.64
C ALA A 39 39.78 -34.35 11.75
N SER A 40 39.36 -33.98 12.92
CA SER A 40 40.09 -34.28 14.17
C SER A 40 39.09 -34.54 15.28
N SER A 41 39.01 -35.79 15.63
CA SER A 41 38.36 -36.30 16.86
C SER A 41 39.17 -35.88 18.06
N GLN A 42 38.56 -35.23 19.05
CA GLN A 42 39.05 -35.24 20.43
C GLN A 42 37.93 -35.22 21.45
N ALA A 43 37.92 -36.23 22.17
CA ALA A 43 37.63 -36.53 23.58
C ALA A 43 36.71 -35.62 24.40
N LEU A 44 35.78 -36.33 25.00
CA LEU A 44 34.94 -36.04 26.16
C LEU A 44 35.72 -35.34 27.31
N ASP A 45 35.21 -34.17 27.69
CA ASP A 45 35.35 -33.68 29.05
C ASP A 45 34.01 -33.17 29.55
N ALA A 46 33.53 -33.85 30.59
CA ALA A 46 32.33 -33.50 31.32
C ALA A 46 32.61 -32.26 32.16
N SER A 47 32.15 -31.10 31.74
CA SER A 47 32.22 -29.90 32.57
C SER A 47 30.80 -29.44 32.92
N SER A 48 30.56 -29.42 34.19
CA SER A 48 29.34 -29.01 34.90
C SER A 48 28.80 -27.70 34.35
N ALA A 49 27.67 -27.75 33.64
CA ALA A 49 26.98 -26.54 33.16
C ALA A 49 26.28 -25.90 34.35
N SER A 50 26.87 -24.84 34.85
CA SER A 50 26.20 -23.87 35.72
C SER A 50 25.11 -23.18 34.90
N ALA A 51 23.86 -23.50 35.19
CA ALA A 51 22.71 -22.85 34.54
C ALA A 51 22.69 -21.36 34.92
N THR A 52 23.11 -20.52 34.00
CA THR A 52 22.90 -19.07 34.09
C THR A 52 21.38 -18.81 34.04
N PRO A 53 20.80 -18.10 35.00
CA PRO A 53 19.37 -17.75 34.94
C PRO A 53 19.13 -16.90 33.69
N VAL A 54 18.29 -17.40 32.78
CA VAL A 54 17.79 -16.63 31.65
C VAL A 54 17.03 -15.45 32.24
N ALA A 55 17.57 -14.25 32.06
CA ALA A 55 16.90 -13.03 32.45
C ALA A 55 15.54 -12.98 31.72
N ALA A 56 14.46 -12.86 32.49
CA ALA A 56 13.12 -12.64 31.96
C ALA A 56 13.16 -11.43 31.02
N PRO A 57 12.49 -11.47 29.85
CA PRO A 57 12.42 -10.32 28.94
C PRO A 57 11.88 -9.13 29.71
N ALA A 58 12.62 -8.03 29.69
CA ALA A 58 12.18 -6.77 30.28
C ALA A 58 10.79 -6.41 29.74
N PRO A 59 9.86 -5.95 30.56
CA PRO A 59 8.56 -5.52 30.08
C PRO A 59 8.78 -4.45 29.02
N SER A 60 8.27 -4.70 27.81
CA SER A 60 8.29 -3.72 26.72
C SER A 60 7.70 -2.42 27.24
N ALA A 61 8.47 -1.34 27.16
CA ALA A 61 8.01 -0.02 27.53
C ALA A 61 6.69 0.24 26.78
N VAL A 62 5.60 0.41 27.50
CA VAL A 62 4.30 0.78 26.94
C VAL A 62 4.48 2.20 26.43
N GLU A 63 4.52 2.40 25.12
CA GLU A 63 4.50 3.72 24.52
C GLU A 63 3.30 4.50 25.09
N PRO A 64 3.50 5.77 25.46
CA PRO A 64 2.39 6.58 25.95
C PRO A 64 1.28 6.63 24.91
N PRO A 65 0.00 6.56 25.31
CA PRO A 65 -1.11 6.61 24.36
C PRO A 65 -1.09 7.94 23.61
N HIS A 66 -1.11 7.87 22.27
CA HIS A 66 -1.27 9.06 21.44
C HIS A 66 -2.69 9.62 21.57
N ASP A 67 -2.81 10.95 21.51
CA ASP A 67 -4.11 11.60 21.40
C ASP A 67 -4.69 11.29 20.00
N CYS A 68 -5.57 10.32 19.94
CA CYS A 68 -6.25 9.96 18.71
C CYS A 68 -7.03 11.13 18.12
N PRO A 69 -7.11 11.25 16.77
CA PRO A 69 -7.99 12.21 16.13
C PRO A 69 -9.44 12.11 16.65
N LYS A 70 -10.16 13.23 16.58
CA LYS A 70 -11.58 13.30 16.96
C LYS A 70 -12.36 12.12 16.36
N ASP A 71 -13.27 11.57 17.15
CA ASP A 71 -14.13 10.44 16.80
C ASP A 71 -13.38 9.10 16.61
N SER A 72 -12.19 8.98 17.20
CA SER A 72 -11.45 7.72 17.26
C SER A 72 -10.80 7.51 18.62
N THR A 73 -10.54 6.26 19.00
CA THR A 73 -9.96 5.89 20.31
C THR A 73 -8.98 4.74 20.16
N GLY A 74 -7.97 4.69 21.02
CA GLY A 74 -6.99 3.60 21.03
C GLY A 74 -5.57 4.08 21.32
N PRO A 75 -4.59 3.18 21.37
CA PRO A 75 -3.19 3.54 21.65
C PRO A 75 -2.44 4.08 20.42
N GLY A 76 -3.00 4.00 19.20
CA GLY A 76 -2.38 4.53 17.98
C GLY A 76 -1.26 3.66 17.38
N SER A 77 -0.93 2.50 17.95
CA SER A 77 0.11 1.64 17.39
C SER A 77 -0.35 0.96 16.08
N PHE A 78 0.59 0.38 15.31
CA PHE A 78 0.26 -0.37 14.09
C PHE A 78 -0.68 -1.56 14.35
N VAL A 79 -0.50 -2.24 15.48
CA VAL A 79 -1.31 -3.41 15.87
C VAL A 79 -2.64 -2.98 16.47
N LYS A 80 -2.63 -1.90 17.25
CA LYS A 80 -3.80 -1.32 17.92
C LYS A 80 -3.91 0.16 17.54
N PRO A 81 -4.39 0.49 16.32
CA PRO A 81 -4.50 1.86 15.86
C PRO A 81 -5.59 2.63 16.62
N CYS A 82 -5.66 3.92 16.41
CA CYS A 82 -6.82 4.73 16.75
C CYS A 82 -8.02 4.25 15.93
N GLU A 83 -9.00 3.62 16.54
CA GLU A 83 -10.18 3.07 15.88
C GLU A 83 -11.28 4.11 15.76
N ALA A 84 -11.62 4.45 14.53
CA ALA A 84 -12.79 5.25 14.20
C ALA A 84 -13.97 4.36 13.81
N LYS A 85 -15.18 4.91 13.85
CA LYS A 85 -16.43 4.23 13.56
C LYS A 85 -17.25 4.99 12.52
N GLY A 86 -18.20 4.27 11.93
CA GLY A 86 -19.18 4.83 11.01
C GLY A 86 -18.55 5.37 9.72
N ARG A 87 -18.86 6.62 9.38
CA ARG A 87 -18.51 7.22 8.07
C ARG A 87 -17.27 8.10 8.08
N THR A 88 -16.58 8.18 9.20
CA THR A 88 -15.37 9.01 9.33
C THR A 88 -14.27 8.49 8.41
N ARG A 89 -13.74 9.38 7.55
CA ARG A 89 -12.68 9.07 6.58
C ARG A 89 -11.47 9.97 6.81
N ALA A 90 -10.31 9.34 6.87
CA ALA A 90 -9.05 10.08 6.85
C ALA A 90 -8.70 10.53 5.42
N MET A 91 -9.06 9.72 4.42
CA MET A 91 -8.83 10.02 3.01
C MET A 91 -10.07 9.75 2.19
N GLU A 92 -10.29 10.56 1.18
CA GLU A 92 -11.24 10.27 0.10
C GLU A 92 -10.49 9.60 -1.05
N VAL A 93 -11.02 8.51 -1.57
CA VAL A 93 -10.43 7.74 -2.67
C VAL A 93 -11.47 7.56 -3.78
N LYS A 94 -11.12 7.97 -5.01
CA LYS A 94 -12.01 7.85 -6.18
C LYS A 94 -11.25 7.22 -7.34
N TRP A 95 -11.75 6.14 -7.89
CA TRP A 95 -11.27 5.59 -9.14
C TRP A 95 -11.43 6.60 -10.29
N THR A 96 -10.40 6.76 -11.11
CA THR A 96 -10.39 7.69 -12.25
C THR A 96 -10.37 6.95 -13.59
N LYS A 97 -9.45 6.00 -13.74
CA LYS A 97 -9.29 5.18 -14.94
C LYS A 97 -8.51 3.92 -14.64
N THR A 98 -8.50 2.97 -15.57
CA THR A 98 -7.61 1.80 -15.54
C THR A 98 -6.69 1.85 -16.76
N GLY A 99 -5.39 1.83 -16.51
CA GLY A 99 -4.34 1.76 -17.53
C GLY A 99 -3.63 0.41 -17.51
N ASP A 100 -2.48 0.32 -18.18
CA ASP A 100 -1.69 -0.92 -18.27
C ASP A 100 -1.11 -1.34 -16.93
N ASN A 101 -0.80 -0.39 -16.07
CA ASN A 101 -0.27 -0.63 -14.71
C ASN A 101 -1.36 -0.89 -13.65
N GLY A 102 -2.62 -0.92 -14.05
CA GLY A 102 -3.76 -1.08 -13.13
C GLY A 102 -4.58 0.20 -12.96
N PRO A 103 -5.47 0.24 -11.95
CA PRO A 103 -6.35 1.36 -11.71
C PRO A 103 -5.60 2.56 -11.11
N SER A 104 -6.00 3.75 -11.53
CA SER A 104 -5.57 5.03 -10.95
C SER A 104 -6.67 5.58 -10.06
N PHE A 105 -6.26 6.14 -8.93
CA PHE A 105 -7.18 6.72 -7.94
C PHE A 105 -6.82 8.17 -7.65
N ALA A 106 -7.79 9.05 -7.69
CA ALA A 106 -7.69 10.37 -7.09
C ALA A 106 -7.86 10.20 -5.58
N VAL A 107 -6.84 10.56 -4.82
CA VAL A 107 -6.84 10.53 -3.36
C VAL A 107 -6.79 11.94 -2.81
N THR A 108 -7.49 12.18 -1.69
CA THR A 108 -7.50 13.50 -1.04
C THR A 108 -7.37 13.29 0.46
N ASN A 109 -6.36 13.89 1.08
CA ASN A 109 -6.23 13.89 2.53
C ASN A 109 -7.30 14.81 3.15
N LYS A 110 -8.18 14.25 3.96
CA LYS A 110 -9.28 14.96 4.63
C LYS A 110 -8.91 15.42 6.05
N MET A 111 -7.73 15.01 6.53
CA MET A 111 -7.25 15.33 7.86
C MET A 111 -6.37 16.57 7.86
N LYS A 112 -6.17 17.16 9.05
CA LYS A 112 -5.23 18.28 9.26
C LYS A 112 -3.79 17.83 9.51
N LEU A 113 -3.53 16.53 9.40
CA LEU A 113 -2.25 15.88 9.67
C LEU A 113 -1.66 15.33 8.36
N VAL A 114 -0.34 15.28 8.30
CA VAL A 114 0.41 14.69 7.18
C VAL A 114 0.28 13.18 7.25
N ILE A 115 0.02 12.53 6.11
CA ILE A 115 -0.12 11.07 5.99
C ILE A 115 1.10 10.52 5.26
N LEU A 116 1.76 9.51 5.86
CA LEU A 116 2.92 8.81 5.30
C LEU A 116 2.62 7.38 4.84
N TYR A 117 1.60 6.75 5.41
CA TYR A 117 1.28 5.35 5.20
C TYR A 117 -0.20 5.18 4.93
N GLY A 118 -0.54 4.22 4.08
CA GLY A 118 -1.92 3.85 3.80
C GLY A 118 -2.12 2.37 3.58
N ARG A 119 -3.28 1.86 4.01
CA ARG A 119 -3.83 0.57 3.62
C ARG A 119 -5.12 0.81 2.87
N ILE A 120 -5.10 0.49 1.57
CA ILE A 120 -6.24 0.62 0.68
C ILE A 120 -6.94 -0.71 0.51
N SER A 121 -8.27 -0.70 0.50
CA SER A 121 -9.12 -1.82 0.11
C SER A 121 -9.85 -1.47 -1.18
N VAL A 122 -9.74 -2.32 -2.20
CA VAL A 122 -10.26 -2.09 -3.55
C VAL A 122 -11.32 -3.13 -3.88
N TYR A 123 -12.50 -2.67 -4.24
CA TYR A 123 -13.68 -3.45 -4.57
C TYR A 123 -13.97 -3.37 -6.06
N PHE A 124 -14.43 -4.46 -6.62
CA PHE A 124 -14.75 -4.60 -8.03
C PHE A 124 -16.22 -4.97 -8.19
N TYR A 125 -16.90 -4.31 -9.12
CA TYR A 125 -18.32 -4.55 -9.38
C TYR A 125 -18.54 -4.79 -10.86
N ASP A 126 -19.44 -5.72 -11.18
CA ASP A 126 -19.90 -5.95 -12.54
C ASP A 126 -20.89 -4.86 -13.01
N LYS A 127 -21.39 -5.02 -14.24
CA LYS A 127 -22.36 -4.07 -14.84
C LYS A 127 -23.68 -4.00 -14.06
N SER A 128 -24.08 -5.07 -13.37
CA SER A 128 -25.30 -5.11 -12.55
C SER A 128 -25.10 -4.47 -11.17
N GLY A 129 -23.85 -4.16 -10.80
CA GLY A 129 -23.50 -3.63 -9.48
C GLY A 129 -23.26 -4.72 -8.44
N LYS A 130 -23.17 -5.99 -8.86
CA LYS A 130 -22.78 -7.10 -7.98
C LYS A 130 -21.28 -7.02 -7.71
N GLN A 131 -20.90 -7.17 -6.45
CA GLN A 131 -19.50 -7.25 -6.04
C GLN A 131 -18.87 -8.55 -6.55
N LEU A 132 -17.64 -8.44 -7.07
CA LEU A 132 -16.84 -9.55 -7.59
C LEU A 132 -15.73 -9.92 -6.60
N ASP A 133 -15.53 -11.21 -6.38
CA ASP A 133 -14.42 -11.69 -5.59
C ASP A 133 -13.09 -11.58 -6.33
N VAL A 134 -12.03 -11.32 -5.59
CA VAL A 134 -10.64 -11.26 -6.05
C VAL A 134 -9.92 -12.55 -5.67
N GLN A 135 -9.07 -13.03 -6.55
CA GLN A 135 -8.19 -14.16 -6.23
C GLN A 135 -6.97 -13.66 -5.45
N ASP A 136 -6.73 -14.26 -4.30
CA ASP A 136 -5.54 -14.03 -3.48
C ASP A 136 -4.52 -15.14 -3.74
N ASP A 137 -3.58 -14.86 -4.64
CA ASP A 137 -2.53 -15.79 -5.04
C ASP A 137 -1.41 -15.94 -4.00
N SER A 138 -1.42 -15.13 -2.93
CA SER A 138 -0.45 -15.23 -1.83
C SER A 138 -0.69 -16.43 -0.91
N SER A 139 -1.85 -17.07 -1.01
CA SER A 139 -2.23 -18.25 -0.23
C SER A 139 -2.12 -19.53 -1.07
N THR A 140 -1.76 -20.65 -0.43
CA THR A 140 -1.74 -21.98 -1.06
C THR A 140 -2.69 -22.92 -0.31
N PRO A 141 -3.82 -23.35 -0.92
CA PRO A 141 -4.31 -23.00 -2.24
C PRO A 141 -4.80 -21.53 -2.32
N PRO A 142 -4.88 -20.95 -3.53
CA PRO A 142 -5.40 -19.59 -3.72
C PRO A 142 -6.81 -19.43 -3.14
N LYS A 143 -7.05 -18.35 -2.43
CA LYS A 143 -8.35 -18.06 -1.79
C LYS A 143 -9.07 -16.93 -2.52
N ARG A 144 -10.40 -17.00 -2.53
CA ARG A 144 -11.22 -15.88 -2.97
C ARG A 144 -11.43 -14.91 -1.80
N ARG A 145 -11.32 -13.62 -2.07
CA ARG A 145 -11.56 -12.54 -1.10
C ARG A 145 -12.56 -11.54 -1.66
N PRO A 146 -13.36 -10.91 -0.83
CA PRO A 146 -14.37 -9.95 -1.26
C PRO A 146 -13.78 -8.65 -1.82
N TYR A 147 -12.51 -8.38 -1.55
CA TYR A 147 -11.78 -7.20 -2.05
C TYR A 147 -10.27 -7.45 -2.04
N HIS A 148 -9.55 -6.66 -2.81
CA HIS A 148 -8.09 -6.63 -2.79
C HIS A 148 -7.60 -5.61 -1.77
N THR A 149 -6.65 -5.99 -0.92
CA THR A 149 -6.05 -5.09 0.07
C THR A 149 -4.55 -5.01 -0.13
N CYS A 150 -4.01 -3.81 -0.09
CA CYS A 150 -2.59 -3.59 -0.03
C CYS A 150 -2.21 -2.38 0.82
N SER A 151 -0.96 -2.32 1.24
CA SER A 151 -0.48 -1.29 2.15
C SER A 151 0.96 -0.92 1.85
N GLY A 152 1.34 0.30 2.22
CA GLY A 152 2.68 0.82 2.07
C GLY A 152 2.77 2.31 2.31
N SER A 153 3.98 2.84 2.14
CA SER A 153 4.22 4.28 2.12
C SER A 153 3.68 4.88 0.81
N PHE A 154 3.21 6.11 0.85
CA PHE A 154 2.77 6.82 -0.36
C PHE A 154 3.95 7.13 -1.27
N PHE A 155 3.70 7.15 -2.59
CA PHE A 155 4.68 7.58 -3.57
C PHE A 155 5.05 9.04 -3.34
N GLY A 156 6.36 9.32 -3.34
CA GLY A 156 6.88 10.66 -3.05
C GLY A 156 6.93 11.00 -1.57
N GLY A 157 6.42 10.12 -0.73
CA GLY A 157 6.66 10.11 0.71
C GLY A 157 5.56 10.71 1.57
N VAL A 158 4.84 11.74 1.16
CA VAL A 158 3.89 12.44 2.04
C VAL A 158 2.63 12.87 1.31
N MET A 159 1.50 12.89 2.04
CA MET A 159 0.30 13.62 1.65
C MET A 159 -0.03 14.68 2.69
N ASN A 160 0.14 15.94 2.30
CA ASN A 160 -0.14 17.08 3.15
C ASN A 160 -1.65 17.26 3.40
N PRO A 161 -2.06 18.01 4.42
CA PRO A 161 -3.47 18.34 4.64
C PRO A 161 -4.11 18.97 3.40
N ALA A 162 -5.31 18.48 3.06
CA ALA A 162 -6.09 18.88 1.88
C ALA A 162 -5.43 18.60 0.52
N GLU A 163 -4.25 18.00 0.48
CA GLU A 163 -3.59 17.61 -0.77
C GLU A 163 -4.42 16.59 -1.54
N ARG A 164 -4.41 16.74 -2.86
CA ARG A 164 -5.06 15.85 -3.80
C ARG A 164 -4.08 15.40 -4.88
N GLU A 165 -3.95 14.09 -5.01
CA GLU A 165 -3.07 13.44 -5.98
C GLU A 165 -3.80 12.34 -6.76
N VAL A 166 -3.25 11.97 -7.94
CA VAL A 166 -3.70 10.81 -8.70
C VAL A 166 -2.62 9.75 -8.63
N LEU A 167 -2.91 8.67 -7.93
CA LEU A 167 -1.95 7.61 -7.63
C LEU A 167 -2.32 6.28 -8.32
N ASN A 168 -1.29 5.55 -8.76
CA ASN A 168 -1.36 4.14 -9.09
C ASN A 168 -0.70 3.37 -7.96
N PHE A 169 -1.45 2.49 -7.32
CA PHE A 169 -0.88 1.61 -6.31
C PHE A 169 -0.28 0.37 -6.99
N SER A 170 1.04 0.22 -6.91
CA SER A 170 1.76 -0.92 -7.54
C SER A 170 1.28 -2.29 -7.04
N CYS A 171 0.69 -2.33 -5.84
CA CYS A 171 0.09 -3.51 -5.26
C CYS A 171 -1.35 -3.79 -5.77
N VAL A 172 -1.90 -2.95 -6.65
CA VAL A 172 -3.18 -3.18 -7.36
C VAL A 172 -2.90 -3.27 -8.87
N PRO A 173 -2.11 -4.23 -9.35
CA PRO A 173 -1.81 -4.37 -10.77
C PRO A 173 -3.04 -4.83 -11.55
N LYS A 174 -3.03 -4.63 -12.87
CA LYS A 174 -4.15 -5.01 -13.76
C LYS A 174 -4.59 -6.48 -13.59
N ARG A 175 -3.66 -7.39 -13.30
CA ARG A 175 -3.94 -8.83 -13.14
C ARG A 175 -4.83 -9.19 -11.93
N VAL A 176 -4.95 -8.30 -10.93
CA VAL A 176 -5.85 -8.56 -9.78
C VAL A 176 -7.28 -8.13 -10.04
N ILE A 177 -7.55 -7.46 -11.16
CA ILE A 177 -8.89 -7.01 -11.53
C ILE A 177 -9.66 -8.22 -12.08
N PRO A 178 -10.77 -8.64 -11.44
CA PRO A 178 -11.57 -9.75 -11.93
C PRO A 178 -12.16 -9.46 -13.31
N ASP A 179 -12.31 -10.51 -14.12
CA ASP A 179 -13.00 -10.43 -15.40
C ASP A 179 -14.46 -9.98 -15.19
N GLY A 180 -14.96 -9.18 -16.12
CA GLY A 180 -16.31 -8.63 -16.02
C GLY A 180 -16.45 -7.39 -15.14
N THR A 181 -15.33 -6.88 -14.55
CA THR A 181 -15.36 -5.64 -13.78
C THR A 181 -15.78 -4.46 -14.64
N ALA A 182 -16.82 -3.76 -14.21
CA ALA A 182 -17.34 -2.54 -14.85
C ALA A 182 -17.09 -1.29 -14.01
N THR A 183 -16.95 -1.44 -12.67
CA THR A 183 -16.73 -0.33 -11.75
C THR A 183 -15.70 -0.77 -10.70
N ILE A 184 -14.80 0.14 -10.35
CA ILE A 184 -13.82 -0.04 -9.28
C ILE A 184 -14.09 1.01 -8.22
N GLU A 185 -14.12 0.60 -6.97
CA GLU A 185 -14.23 1.50 -5.82
C GLU A 185 -13.14 1.18 -4.82
N ALA A 186 -12.74 2.16 -4.04
CA ALA A 186 -11.72 1.95 -3.03
C ALA A 186 -11.97 2.80 -1.78
N GLU A 187 -11.46 2.32 -0.65
CA GLU A 187 -11.45 3.03 0.61
C GLU A 187 -10.08 2.92 1.27
N MET A 188 -9.67 3.98 1.94
CA MET A 188 -8.49 3.93 2.79
C MET A 188 -8.89 3.42 4.16
N GLN A 189 -8.61 2.13 4.41
CA GLN A 189 -8.98 1.45 5.64
C GLN A 189 -8.15 1.92 6.84
N MET A 190 -6.85 2.18 6.61
CA MET A 190 -5.90 2.58 7.64
C MET A 190 -4.94 3.62 7.08
N VAL A 191 -4.54 4.57 7.91
CA VAL A 191 -3.48 5.54 7.60
C VAL A 191 -2.49 5.63 8.74
N GLY A 192 -1.23 6.01 8.42
CA GLY A 192 -0.20 6.37 9.39
C GLY A 192 0.10 7.85 9.26
N PHE A 193 -0.04 8.58 10.36
CA PHE A 193 0.23 10.01 10.43
C PHE A 193 1.69 10.27 10.79
N ALA A 194 2.24 11.34 10.23
CA ALA A 194 3.61 11.75 10.46
C ALA A 194 3.80 12.32 11.88
N ASP A 195 5.00 12.11 12.39
CA ASP A 195 5.52 12.82 13.55
C ASP A 195 5.79 14.32 13.23
N SER A 196 6.22 15.07 14.21
CA SER A 196 6.56 16.49 14.07
C SER A 196 7.68 16.75 13.06
N SER A 197 8.53 15.75 12.77
CA SER A 197 9.58 15.85 11.75
C SER A 197 9.06 15.62 10.33
N GLY A 198 7.87 15.08 10.16
CA GLY A 198 7.28 14.69 8.88
C GLY A 198 7.93 13.49 8.21
N LYS A 199 8.77 12.72 8.91
CA LYS A 199 9.60 11.65 8.32
C LYS A 199 9.27 10.25 8.81
N LYS A 200 8.66 10.13 9.97
CA LYS A 200 8.30 8.84 10.58
C LYS A 200 6.82 8.81 10.89
N VAL A 201 6.23 7.61 10.84
CA VAL A 201 4.87 7.44 11.33
C VAL A 201 4.89 7.52 12.84
N ASP A 202 4.10 8.44 13.38
CA ASP A 202 3.91 8.67 14.81
C ASP A 202 2.83 7.74 15.36
N PHE A 203 1.66 7.75 14.74
CA PHE A 203 0.56 6.87 15.09
C PHE A 203 -0.26 6.43 13.88
N TYR A 204 -1.07 5.37 14.08
CA TYR A 204 -1.96 4.82 13.07
C TYR A 204 -3.43 5.05 13.45
N TRP A 205 -4.23 5.30 12.44
CA TRP A 205 -5.68 5.43 12.51
C TRP A 205 -6.32 4.42 11.57
N ARG A 206 -7.46 3.82 11.97
CA ARG A 206 -8.18 2.83 11.17
C ARG A 206 -9.69 3.01 11.30
N ASN A 207 -10.43 2.73 10.20
CA ASN A 207 -11.87 2.59 10.22
C ASN A 207 -12.28 1.36 9.39
N THR A 208 -12.63 0.28 10.06
CA THR A 208 -13.05 -0.97 9.42
C THR A 208 -14.50 -0.94 8.95
N ASP A 209 -15.33 -0.05 9.49
CA ASP A 209 -16.73 0.10 9.05
C ASP A 209 -16.85 0.54 7.59
N LEU A 210 -15.81 1.18 7.04
CA LEU A 210 -15.74 1.60 5.64
C LEU A 210 -15.44 0.45 4.68
N THR A 211 -14.92 -0.67 5.18
CA THR A 211 -14.41 -1.78 4.38
C THR A 211 -14.99 -3.14 4.79
N PRO A 212 -16.34 -3.27 4.83
CA PRO A 212 -16.98 -4.56 5.09
C PRO A 212 -16.74 -5.53 3.94
N ASP A 213 -16.85 -6.83 4.21
CA ASP A 213 -16.72 -7.88 3.18
C ASP A 213 -17.79 -7.73 2.09
N VAL A 214 -19.03 -7.44 2.48
CA VAL A 214 -20.12 -7.13 1.54
C VAL A 214 -20.34 -5.62 1.57
N ARG A 215 -19.89 -4.94 0.52
CA ARG A 215 -19.96 -3.49 0.41
C ARG A 215 -20.89 -3.08 -0.72
N PRO A 216 -21.91 -2.25 -0.47
CA PRO A 216 -22.79 -1.79 -1.53
C PRO A 216 -22.03 -0.93 -2.54
N LYS A 217 -22.36 -1.05 -3.83
CA LYS A 217 -21.86 -0.14 -4.85
C LYS A 217 -22.28 1.31 -4.52
N GLY A 218 -21.32 2.23 -4.63
CA GLY A 218 -21.47 3.62 -4.17
C GLY A 218 -20.98 3.84 -2.74
N GLY A 219 -20.49 2.79 -2.08
CA GLY A 219 -19.82 2.85 -0.78
C GLY A 219 -20.75 3.00 0.42
N ILE A 220 -20.13 3.13 1.58
CA ILE A 220 -20.81 3.44 2.85
C ILE A 220 -21.11 4.94 2.87
N LYS A 221 -22.39 5.29 2.82
CA LYS A 221 -22.90 6.68 2.77
C LYS A 221 -23.32 7.18 4.14
#